data_87dc1dd25c9152e9fbc236ebd9103189
#
_entry.id   87dc1dd25c9152e9fbc236ebd9103189
#
_cell.length_a   1.000
_cell.length_b   1.000
_cell.length_c   1.000
_cell.angle_alpha   90.00
_cell.angle_beta   90.00
_cell.angle_gamma   90.00
#
_symmetry.space_group_name_H-M   'P 1'
#
loop_
_entity.id
_entity.type
_entity.pdbx_description
1 polymer ?
#
loop_
_entity_poly.entity_id
_entity_poly.type
_entity_poly.pdbx_seq_one_letter_code
_entity_poly.pdbx_strand_id
1 'polypeptide(L)'
;MTDTIFDFNGSKNAGWSQPSPLTDDSTSHIPESMRRNRLPDWPRASEPELVRHYTKLSQKNFGIDTGFYPLGSCTMKHNPRLNEKIVQNPGIDRIHPLQPEEQIQGLLAIYYEMQEMLAICSGMDAVTLQPVAGAQGEFTAIRCIQEYHRERGDNHRDKVIVPDSAHGTNPASASMCGYQIIEIPSANDGRIDLDALRSAVGEDTAAMMITNPSTLGVFEPEIAEAAEIVHSAGGQMYYDGANFNAILGKTDPGRMGFDAVHYNLHKTFSQPHGGGGPGSGPIGVKEHLSKFLPSPLVNRKELPSGDIGTVAVSYTHLRAHETQ
;
A
#
# COMPACT_ATOMS: atom_id res chain seq x y z
N MET A 1 -16.81 -8.82 -32.18
CA MET A 1 -16.27 -9.50 -31.00
C MET A 1 -14.77 -9.70 -31.22
N THR A 2 -13.95 -9.64 -30.18
CA THR A 2 -12.52 -9.94 -30.32
C THR A 2 -12.37 -11.42 -30.06
N ASP A 3 -11.70 -12.13 -30.97
CA ASP A 3 -11.42 -13.54 -30.80
C ASP A 3 -10.62 -13.74 -29.51
N THR A 4 -10.97 -14.75 -28.74
CA THR A 4 -10.21 -15.16 -27.57
C THR A 4 -9.03 -16.01 -27.99
N ILE A 5 -8.05 -16.21 -27.10
CA ILE A 5 -6.93 -17.11 -27.40
C ILE A 5 -7.40 -18.55 -27.65
N PHE A 6 -8.58 -18.92 -27.12
CA PHE A 6 -9.18 -20.25 -27.32
C PHE A 6 -9.80 -20.45 -28.71
N ASP A 7 -10.01 -19.37 -29.47
CA ASP A 7 -10.50 -19.44 -30.85
C ASP A 7 -9.40 -19.78 -31.85
N PHE A 8 -8.14 -19.83 -31.38
CA PHE A 8 -6.98 -20.22 -32.22
C PHE A 8 -6.87 -21.75 -32.32
N ASN A 9 -7.46 -22.31 -33.37
CA ASN A 9 -7.40 -23.75 -33.66
C ASN A 9 -6.35 -24.15 -34.72
N GLY A 10 -5.41 -23.24 -35.05
CA GLY A 10 -4.70 -23.30 -36.30
C GLY A 10 -3.32 -23.93 -36.29
N SER A 11 -2.58 -23.98 -35.20
CA SER A 11 -1.22 -24.51 -35.23
C SER A 11 -1.14 -25.90 -34.60
N LYS A 12 -0.68 -26.89 -35.41
CA LYS A 12 -0.36 -28.24 -34.90
C LYS A 12 0.92 -28.25 -34.06
N ASN A 13 1.71 -27.19 -34.11
CA ASN A 13 2.98 -27.05 -33.40
C ASN A 13 2.89 -25.79 -32.51
N ALA A 14 2.88 -25.98 -31.19
CA ALA A 14 3.23 -24.89 -30.30
C ALA A 14 4.67 -24.46 -30.67
N GLY A 15 4.84 -23.22 -31.12
CA GLY A 15 6.14 -22.67 -31.50
C GLY A 15 7.06 -22.43 -30.30
N TRP A 16 6.79 -23.10 -29.20
CA TRP A 16 7.49 -22.98 -27.93
C TRP A 16 7.82 -24.38 -27.41
N SER A 17 9.10 -24.65 -27.23
CA SER A 17 9.56 -25.87 -26.59
C SER A 17 9.57 -25.70 -25.08
N GLN A 18 8.75 -26.46 -24.39
CA GLN A 18 8.89 -26.59 -22.94
C GLN A 18 10.16 -27.40 -22.62
N PRO A 19 10.86 -27.07 -21.53
CA PRO A 19 11.91 -27.94 -21.02
C PRO A 19 11.32 -29.34 -20.79
N SER A 20 12.10 -30.38 -21.16
CA SER A 20 11.70 -31.77 -20.88
C SER A 20 11.41 -31.91 -19.38
N PRO A 21 10.36 -32.63 -18.99
CA PRO A 21 10.10 -32.89 -17.58
C PRO A 21 11.32 -33.59 -16.98
N LEU A 22 11.65 -33.25 -15.74
CA LEU A 22 12.78 -33.83 -15.02
C LEU A 22 12.63 -35.33 -14.76
N THR A 23 11.42 -35.87 -14.94
CA THR A 23 11.09 -37.28 -14.80
C THR A 23 10.20 -37.73 -15.95
N ASP A 24 10.41 -38.95 -16.45
CA ASP A 24 9.64 -39.53 -17.56
C ASP A 24 8.16 -39.76 -17.24
N ASP A 25 7.79 -39.85 -15.96
CA ASP A 25 6.40 -39.97 -15.48
C ASP A 25 6.16 -39.11 -14.25
N SER A 26 5.92 -37.82 -14.52
CA SER A 26 5.59 -36.84 -13.48
C SER A 26 4.25 -37.11 -12.76
N THR A 27 3.45 -38.06 -13.26
CA THR A 27 2.13 -38.41 -12.69
C THR A 27 2.10 -39.75 -11.98
N SER A 28 3.20 -40.53 -11.98
CA SER A 28 3.25 -41.87 -11.40
C SER A 28 2.87 -41.91 -9.92
N HIS A 29 3.16 -40.85 -9.19
CA HIS A 29 2.87 -40.70 -7.77
C HIS A 29 1.41 -40.23 -7.48
N ILE A 30 0.64 -39.87 -8.52
CA ILE A 30 -0.77 -39.46 -8.38
C ILE A 30 -1.63 -40.73 -8.49
N PRO A 31 -2.48 -41.04 -7.48
CA PRO A 31 -3.42 -42.15 -7.58
C PRO A 31 -4.29 -42.03 -8.83
N GLU A 32 -4.55 -43.16 -9.51
CA GLU A 32 -5.30 -43.18 -10.77
C GLU A 32 -6.68 -42.53 -10.66
N SER A 33 -7.35 -42.73 -9.52
CA SER A 33 -8.65 -42.11 -9.20
C SER A 33 -8.61 -40.57 -9.09
N MET A 34 -7.43 -39.97 -8.94
CA MET A 34 -7.21 -38.52 -8.85
C MET A 34 -6.65 -37.95 -10.15
N ARG A 35 -6.30 -38.79 -11.12
CA ARG A 35 -5.82 -38.32 -12.41
C ARG A 35 -6.96 -37.82 -13.27
N ARG A 36 -6.67 -36.79 -14.09
CA ARG A 36 -7.64 -36.31 -15.06
C ARG A 36 -7.82 -37.32 -16.18
N ASN A 37 -9.06 -37.63 -16.52
CA ASN A 37 -9.40 -38.52 -17.62
C ASN A 37 -9.18 -37.85 -19.00
N ARG A 38 -9.14 -36.51 -19.03
CA ARG A 38 -8.94 -35.72 -20.24
C ARG A 38 -8.10 -34.49 -19.94
N LEU A 39 -7.13 -34.21 -20.80
CA LEU A 39 -6.39 -32.95 -20.74
C LEU A 39 -7.32 -31.78 -21.09
N PRO A 40 -7.13 -30.60 -20.44
CA PRO A 40 -7.84 -29.38 -20.84
C PRO A 40 -7.58 -29.05 -22.32
N ASP A 41 -8.57 -28.49 -22.97
CA ASP A 41 -8.42 -27.92 -24.33
C ASP A 41 -7.61 -26.60 -24.22
N TRP A 42 -6.30 -26.73 -24.22
CA TRP A 42 -5.42 -25.57 -24.27
C TRP A 42 -5.34 -25.01 -25.69
N PRO A 43 -5.34 -23.67 -25.85
CA PRO A 43 -5.15 -23.06 -27.13
C PRO A 43 -3.78 -23.45 -27.70
N ARG A 44 -3.76 -23.78 -28.98
CA ARG A 44 -2.54 -24.12 -29.72
C ARG A 44 -2.22 -22.96 -30.65
N ALA A 45 -1.31 -22.11 -30.25
CA ALA A 45 -0.88 -20.96 -31.00
C ALA A 45 0.66 -20.95 -31.11
N SER A 46 1.16 -20.53 -32.26
CA SER A 46 2.58 -20.25 -32.43
C SER A 46 2.95 -18.94 -31.72
N GLU A 47 4.24 -18.75 -31.44
CA GLU A 47 4.72 -17.51 -30.85
C GLU A 47 4.28 -16.25 -31.62
N PRO A 48 4.40 -16.17 -32.97
CA PRO A 48 3.90 -15.03 -33.72
C PRO A 48 2.39 -14.78 -33.57
N GLU A 49 1.58 -15.84 -33.49
CA GLU A 49 0.13 -15.71 -33.24
C GLU A 49 -0.15 -15.15 -31.88
N LEU A 50 0.54 -15.63 -30.82
CA LEU A 50 0.43 -15.12 -29.46
C LEU A 50 0.82 -13.64 -29.37
N VAL A 51 1.97 -13.28 -29.92
CA VAL A 51 2.45 -11.89 -29.92
C VAL A 51 1.46 -10.98 -30.62
N ARG A 52 0.99 -11.37 -31.81
CA ARG A 52 -0.01 -10.57 -32.55
C ARG A 52 -1.34 -10.45 -31.82
N HIS A 53 -1.81 -11.53 -31.18
CA HIS A 53 -3.03 -11.52 -30.40
C HIS A 53 -2.95 -10.53 -29.22
N TYR A 54 -1.94 -10.67 -28.38
CA TYR A 54 -1.78 -9.79 -27.21
C TYR A 54 -1.43 -8.35 -27.59
N THR A 55 -0.69 -8.14 -28.68
CA THR A 55 -0.45 -6.79 -29.20
C THR A 55 -1.76 -6.12 -29.63
N LYS A 56 -2.64 -6.84 -30.34
CA LYS A 56 -3.96 -6.32 -30.71
C LYS A 56 -4.84 -6.05 -29.49
N LEU A 57 -4.78 -6.89 -28.45
CA LEU A 57 -5.49 -6.65 -27.21
C LEU A 57 -4.96 -5.43 -26.46
N SER A 58 -3.63 -5.28 -26.39
CA SER A 58 -3.00 -4.14 -25.72
C SER A 58 -3.40 -2.81 -26.37
N GLN A 59 -3.55 -2.77 -27.69
CA GLN A 59 -4.00 -1.58 -28.42
C GLN A 59 -5.45 -1.17 -28.14
N LYS A 60 -6.26 -2.05 -27.53
CA LYS A 60 -7.63 -1.74 -27.08
C LYS A 60 -7.70 -1.20 -25.68
N ASN A 61 -6.61 -1.24 -24.93
CA ASN A 61 -6.49 -0.69 -23.60
C ASN A 61 -5.86 0.70 -23.65
N PHE A 62 -6.19 1.49 -22.64
CA PHE A 62 -5.51 2.76 -22.42
C PHE A 62 -4.10 2.50 -21.88
N GLY A 63 -3.15 3.31 -22.33
CA GLY A 63 -1.77 3.29 -21.85
C GLY A 63 -1.23 4.71 -21.78
N ILE A 64 -0.48 5.01 -20.71
CA ILE A 64 0.05 6.36 -20.51
C ILE A 64 1.02 6.81 -21.61
N ASP A 65 1.64 5.88 -22.32
CA ASP A 65 2.52 6.17 -23.44
C ASP A 65 1.74 6.53 -24.72
N THR A 66 0.47 6.16 -24.81
CA THR A 66 -0.38 6.43 -25.97
C THR A 66 -1.31 7.61 -25.77
N GLY A 67 -1.54 8.02 -24.52
CA GLY A 67 -2.39 9.16 -24.20
C GLY A 67 -2.62 9.30 -22.70
N PHE A 68 -3.02 10.51 -22.32
CA PHE A 68 -3.42 10.79 -20.94
C PHE A 68 -4.80 10.19 -20.64
N TYR A 69 -4.92 9.52 -19.50
CA TYR A 69 -6.21 9.03 -18.98
C TYR A 69 -6.20 8.94 -17.45
N PRO A 70 -7.30 9.26 -16.78
CA PRO A 70 -7.49 8.95 -15.36
C PRO A 70 -8.09 7.54 -15.20
N LEU A 71 -7.88 6.93 -14.04
CA LEU A 71 -8.48 5.65 -13.70
C LEU A 71 -8.85 5.61 -12.21
N GLY A 72 -10.15 5.69 -11.91
CA GLY A 72 -10.65 5.74 -10.54
C GLY A 72 -9.99 6.87 -9.74
N SER A 73 -9.46 6.56 -8.56
CA SER A 73 -8.69 7.49 -7.72
C SER A 73 -7.22 7.62 -8.14
N CYS A 74 -6.83 7.10 -9.30
CA CYS A 74 -5.45 7.07 -9.77
C CYS A 74 -5.23 8.13 -10.86
N THR A 75 -4.21 8.96 -10.72
CA THR A 75 -3.82 9.96 -11.74
C THR A 75 -3.25 9.31 -13.00
N MET A 76 -2.84 8.04 -12.95
CA MET A 76 -2.19 7.32 -14.05
C MET A 76 -1.04 8.13 -14.65
N LYS A 77 -0.12 8.56 -13.77
CA LYS A 77 1.05 9.37 -14.14
C LYS A 77 2.04 8.58 -14.98
N HIS A 78 2.80 9.29 -15.79
CA HIS A 78 3.97 8.74 -16.45
C HIS A 78 5.06 8.38 -15.42
N ASN A 79 5.61 7.18 -15.53
CA ASN A 79 6.78 6.76 -14.74
C ASN A 79 8.04 6.87 -15.61
N PRO A 80 9.13 7.53 -15.14
CA PRO A 80 10.36 7.65 -15.90
C PRO A 80 10.94 6.29 -16.28
N ARG A 81 11.32 6.10 -17.55
CA ARG A 81 11.92 4.85 -18.04
C ARG A 81 13.25 4.51 -17.35
N LEU A 82 13.89 5.51 -16.76
CA LEU A 82 15.10 5.31 -15.96
C LEU A 82 14.83 4.39 -14.76
N ASN A 83 13.66 4.51 -14.12
CA ASN A 83 13.29 3.68 -12.97
C ASN A 83 13.28 2.19 -13.35
N GLU A 84 12.72 1.86 -14.53
CA GLU A 84 12.71 0.49 -15.04
C GLU A 84 14.13 -0.07 -15.23
N LYS A 85 15.05 0.75 -15.77
CA LYS A 85 16.43 0.35 -15.95
C LYS A 85 17.17 0.12 -14.64
N ILE A 86 16.89 0.94 -13.62
CA ILE A 86 17.52 0.83 -12.31
C ILE A 86 17.06 -0.45 -11.61
N VAL A 87 15.75 -0.73 -11.58
CA VAL A 87 15.22 -1.93 -10.90
C VAL A 87 15.62 -3.23 -11.58
N GLN A 88 15.91 -3.22 -12.89
CA GLN A 88 16.43 -4.37 -13.64
C GLN A 88 17.92 -4.65 -13.40
N ASN A 89 18.60 -3.84 -12.57
CA ASN A 89 19.99 -4.10 -12.22
C ASN A 89 20.08 -5.42 -11.42
N PRO A 90 20.96 -6.36 -11.79
CA PRO A 90 21.13 -7.63 -11.09
C PRO A 90 21.43 -7.50 -9.59
N GLY A 91 22.01 -6.38 -9.16
CA GLY A 91 22.24 -6.06 -7.76
C GLY A 91 20.95 -5.64 -7.00
N ILE A 92 19.81 -5.56 -7.68
CA ILE A 92 18.50 -5.22 -7.09
C ILE A 92 17.49 -6.35 -7.34
N ASP A 93 17.32 -6.79 -8.61
CA ASP A 93 16.28 -7.73 -9.00
C ASP A 93 16.55 -9.19 -8.60
N ARG A 94 17.82 -9.53 -8.33
CA ARG A 94 18.25 -10.89 -7.95
C ARG A 94 18.57 -11.05 -6.47
N ILE A 95 18.23 -10.10 -5.64
CA ILE A 95 18.40 -10.19 -4.20
C ILE A 95 17.34 -11.13 -3.62
N HIS A 96 17.79 -12.10 -2.81
CA HIS A 96 16.89 -12.98 -2.09
C HIS A 96 16.41 -12.31 -0.79
N PRO A 97 15.11 -12.40 -0.41
CA PRO A 97 14.61 -11.76 0.82
C PRO A 97 15.29 -12.20 2.13
N LEU A 98 15.87 -13.41 2.15
CA LEU A 98 16.61 -13.94 3.30
C LEU A 98 18.14 -13.85 3.13
N GLN A 99 18.62 -13.01 2.22
CA GLN A 99 20.05 -12.78 2.04
C GLN A 99 20.62 -12.06 3.28
N PRO A 100 21.84 -12.39 3.72
CA PRO A 100 22.48 -11.72 4.86
C PRO A 100 22.56 -10.21 4.68
N GLU A 101 22.30 -9.46 5.74
CA GLU A 101 22.24 -7.99 5.73
C GLU A 101 23.54 -7.34 5.21
N GLU A 102 24.67 -7.95 5.50
CA GLU A 102 26.00 -7.48 5.06
C GLU A 102 26.14 -7.44 3.53
N GLN A 103 25.36 -8.26 2.84
CA GLN A 103 25.37 -8.36 1.37
C GLN A 103 24.37 -7.44 0.69
N ILE A 104 23.44 -6.83 1.44
CA ILE A 104 22.33 -6.02 0.91
C ILE A 104 22.32 -4.59 1.47
N GLN A 105 23.44 -4.11 1.98
CA GLN A 105 23.53 -2.79 2.62
C GLN A 105 23.06 -1.64 1.73
N GLY A 106 23.32 -1.70 0.42
CA GLY A 106 22.82 -0.71 -0.54
C GLY A 106 21.29 -0.68 -0.64
N LEU A 107 20.63 -1.86 -0.60
CA LEU A 107 19.18 -1.93 -0.61
C LEU A 107 18.56 -1.44 0.71
N LEU A 108 19.18 -1.79 1.84
CA LEU A 108 18.75 -1.31 3.15
C LEU A 108 18.91 0.22 3.27
N ALA A 109 19.98 0.77 2.70
CA ALA A 109 20.15 2.22 2.63
C ALA A 109 19.04 2.91 1.83
N ILE A 110 18.63 2.34 0.69
CA ILE A 110 17.51 2.85 -0.11
C ILE A 110 16.21 2.81 0.71
N TYR A 111 15.96 1.74 1.46
CA TYR A 111 14.76 1.63 2.31
C TYR A 111 14.79 2.66 3.43
N TYR A 112 15.93 2.82 4.10
CA TYR A 112 16.09 3.83 5.14
C TYR A 112 15.82 5.24 4.61
N GLU A 113 16.47 5.62 3.51
CA GLU A 113 16.28 6.94 2.89
C GLU A 113 14.82 7.15 2.44
N MET A 114 14.16 6.12 1.93
CA MET A 114 12.75 6.20 1.56
C MET A 114 11.86 6.45 2.79
N GLN A 115 12.12 5.79 3.92
CA GLN A 115 11.40 6.04 5.18
C GLN A 115 11.56 7.50 5.60
N GLU A 116 12.77 8.03 5.61
CA GLU A 116 13.07 9.43 5.96
C GLU A 116 12.38 10.42 5.01
N MET A 117 12.46 10.18 3.70
CA MET A 117 11.82 11.06 2.70
C MET A 117 10.30 11.10 2.89
N LEU A 118 9.65 9.96 3.12
CA LEU A 118 8.21 9.89 3.35
C LEU A 118 7.82 10.56 4.67
N ALA A 119 8.60 10.39 5.72
CA ALA A 119 8.41 11.07 7.00
C ALA A 119 8.45 12.60 6.82
N ILE A 120 9.48 13.11 6.15
CA ILE A 120 9.63 14.56 5.87
C ILE A 120 8.45 15.08 5.03
N CYS A 121 8.07 14.37 3.96
CA CYS A 121 6.99 14.82 3.06
C CYS A 121 5.62 14.89 3.75
N SER A 122 5.41 14.11 4.79
CA SER A 122 4.11 13.97 5.49
C SER A 122 4.07 14.60 6.87
N GLY A 123 5.22 15.02 7.42
CA GLY A 123 5.31 15.52 8.80
C GLY A 123 5.08 14.41 9.83
N MET A 124 5.39 13.15 9.49
CA MET A 124 5.36 12.00 10.40
C MET A 124 6.73 11.75 11.02
N ASP A 125 6.75 11.03 12.15
CA ASP A 125 7.96 10.81 12.93
C ASP A 125 8.59 9.45 12.63
N ALA A 126 7.80 8.46 12.21
CA ALA A 126 8.28 7.14 11.82
C ALA A 126 7.50 6.58 10.64
N VAL A 127 8.16 5.80 9.79
CA VAL A 127 7.56 5.20 8.59
C VAL A 127 7.96 3.74 8.48
N THR A 128 7.02 2.87 8.08
CA THR A 128 7.30 1.51 7.64
C THR A 128 6.93 1.33 6.17
N LEU A 129 7.77 0.60 5.44
CA LEU A 129 7.55 0.26 4.03
C LEU A 129 6.89 -1.11 3.84
N GLN A 130 6.55 -1.81 4.92
CA GLN A 130 6.09 -3.20 4.85
C GLN A 130 4.75 -3.41 4.14
N PRO A 131 3.71 -2.55 4.31
CA PRO A 131 2.45 -2.77 3.63
C PRO A 131 2.60 -2.70 2.11
N VAL A 132 2.13 -3.74 1.40
CA VAL A 132 2.33 -3.90 -0.06
C VAL A 132 1.19 -3.33 -0.91
N ALA A 133 0.16 -2.79 -0.27
CA ALA A 133 -1.00 -2.17 -0.94
C ALA A 133 -1.62 -1.09 -0.05
N GLY A 134 -2.38 -0.15 -0.65
CA GLY A 134 -3.07 0.90 0.10
C GLY A 134 -4.00 0.34 1.17
N ALA A 135 -4.87 -0.60 0.83
CA ALA A 135 -5.77 -1.24 1.80
C ALA A 135 -5.03 -1.95 2.94
N GLN A 136 -3.85 -2.52 2.67
CA GLN A 136 -3.02 -3.09 3.72
C GLN A 136 -2.40 -2.01 4.61
N GLY A 137 -2.02 -0.86 4.03
CA GLY A 137 -1.59 0.32 4.79
C GLY A 137 -2.69 0.84 5.70
N GLU A 138 -3.92 0.97 5.20
CA GLU A 138 -5.10 1.35 6.01
C GLU A 138 -5.27 0.40 7.20
N PHE A 139 -5.35 -0.90 6.92
CA PHE A 139 -5.49 -1.93 7.96
C PHE A 139 -4.35 -1.85 8.99
N THR A 140 -3.10 -1.71 8.54
CA THR A 140 -1.93 -1.65 9.42
C THR A 140 -1.98 -0.41 10.31
N ALA A 141 -2.33 0.76 9.77
CA ALA A 141 -2.43 1.99 10.55
C ALA A 141 -3.53 1.89 11.62
N ILE A 142 -4.71 1.36 11.26
CA ILE A 142 -5.79 1.13 12.23
C ILE A 142 -5.40 0.11 13.31
N ARG A 143 -4.62 -0.92 12.95
CA ARG A 143 -4.05 -1.86 13.93
C ARG A 143 -3.06 -1.17 14.87
N CYS A 144 -2.22 -0.25 14.40
CA CYS A 144 -1.33 0.54 15.27
C CYS A 144 -2.14 1.39 16.25
N ILE A 145 -3.20 2.05 15.81
CA ILE A 145 -4.11 2.82 16.66
C ILE A 145 -4.81 1.90 17.68
N GLN A 146 -5.24 0.72 17.27
CA GLN A 146 -5.87 -0.26 18.15
C GLN A 146 -4.91 -0.71 19.27
N GLU A 147 -3.68 -1.04 18.96
CA GLU A 147 -2.69 -1.46 19.95
C GLU A 147 -2.28 -0.30 20.86
N TYR A 148 -2.25 0.93 20.35
CA TYR A 148 -2.07 2.14 21.18
C TYR A 148 -3.16 2.27 22.26
N HIS A 149 -4.42 2.16 21.87
CA HIS A 149 -5.53 2.22 22.83
C HIS A 149 -5.49 1.05 23.82
N ARG A 150 -5.20 -0.15 23.31
CA ARG A 150 -5.12 -1.36 24.13
C ARG A 150 -4.03 -1.28 25.20
N GLU A 151 -2.84 -0.77 24.86
CA GLU A 151 -1.75 -0.61 25.83
C GLU A 151 -2.10 0.39 26.94
N ARG A 152 -2.91 1.39 26.63
CA ARG A 152 -3.41 2.38 27.58
C ARG A 152 -4.57 1.88 28.44
N GLY A 153 -5.12 0.71 28.13
CA GLY A 153 -6.29 0.16 28.79
C GLY A 153 -7.62 0.73 28.27
N ASP A 154 -7.61 1.48 27.20
CA ASP A 154 -8.76 2.16 26.57
C ASP A 154 -9.58 1.18 25.68
N ASN A 155 -9.83 -0.04 26.16
CA ASN A 155 -10.50 -1.10 25.39
C ASN A 155 -11.98 -0.79 25.06
N HIS A 156 -12.55 0.24 25.67
CA HIS A 156 -13.90 0.71 25.41
C HIS A 156 -14.03 1.51 24.11
N ARG A 157 -12.90 1.90 23.50
CA ARG A 157 -12.88 2.63 22.23
C ARG A 157 -13.09 1.68 21.08
N ASP A 158 -14.34 1.51 20.68
CA ASP A 158 -14.76 0.54 19.68
C ASP A 158 -15.35 1.19 18.40
N LYS A 159 -15.33 2.53 18.29
CA LYS A 159 -15.90 3.27 17.16
C LYS A 159 -14.83 3.93 16.31
N VAL A 160 -14.99 3.83 15.00
CA VAL A 160 -14.24 4.58 13.99
C VAL A 160 -15.21 5.44 13.19
N ILE A 161 -14.95 6.73 13.11
CA ILE A 161 -15.75 7.70 12.38
C ILE A 161 -15.21 7.81 10.94
N VAL A 162 -16.12 7.80 9.96
CA VAL A 162 -15.81 8.00 8.55
C VAL A 162 -16.82 8.96 7.91
N PRO A 163 -16.41 9.89 7.04
CA PRO A 163 -17.34 10.65 6.22
C PRO A 163 -18.07 9.76 5.20
N ASP A 164 -19.29 10.10 4.82
CA ASP A 164 -20.06 9.41 3.78
C ASP A 164 -19.37 9.46 2.39
N SER A 165 -18.50 10.45 2.18
CA SER A 165 -17.64 10.59 1.00
C SER A 165 -16.36 9.76 1.04
N ALA A 166 -16.11 8.99 2.12
CA ALA A 166 -14.90 8.18 2.26
C ALA A 166 -14.85 7.05 1.22
N HIS A 167 -13.64 6.65 0.86
CA HIS A 167 -13.45 5.46 0.03
C HIS A 167 -13.90 4.22 0.81
N GLY A 168 -14.60 3.30 0.11
CA GLY A 168 -15.19 2.11 0.74
C GLY A 168 -14.20 1.18 1.47
N THR A 169 -12.89 1.28 1.20
CA THR A 169 -11.88 0.52 1.92
C THR A 169 -11.63 1.05 3.34
N ASN A 170 -11.89 2.32 3.63
CA ASN A 170 -11.72 2.88 4.98
C ASN A 170 -12.64 2.17 5.98
N PRO A 171 -13.97 2.17 5.81
CA PRO A 171 -14.85 1.43 6.71
C PRO A 171 -14.58 -0.08 6.71
N ALA A 172 -14.20 -0.66 5.56
CA ALA A 172 -13.86 -2.08 5.48
C ALA A 172 -12.63 -2.43 6.32
N SER A 173 -11.56 -1.63 6.26
CA SER A 173 -10.35 -1.84 7.05
C SER A 173 -10.60 -1.70 8.55
N ALA A 174 -11.40 -0.72 8.96
CA ALA A 174 -11.79 -0.55 10.37
C ALA A 174 -12.66 -1.71 10.86
N SER A 175 -13.63 -2.17 10.07
CA SER A 175 -14.46 -3.34 10.39
C SER A 175 -13.62 -4.61 10.52
N MET A 176 -12.61 -4.81 9.68
CA MET A 176 -11.67 -5.94 9.79
C MET A 176 -10.87 -5.92 11.11
N CYS A 177 -10.65 -4.75 11.69
CA CYS A 177 -10.06 -4.58 13.02
C CYS A 177 -11.07 -4.75 14.17
N GLY A 178 -12.34 -4.97 13.87
CA GLY A 178 -13.40 -5.18 14.86
C GLY A 178 -14.08 -3.91 15.35
N TYR A 179 -13.84 -2.77 14.72
CA TYR A 179 -14.49 -1.51 15.07
C TYR A 179 -15.90 -1.39 14.50
N GLN A 180 -16.77 -0.69 15.24
CA GLN A 180 -18.03 -0.18 14.72
C GLN A 180 -17.77 1.06 13.87
N ILE A 181 -18.44 1.14 12.73
CA ILE A 181 -18.31 2.29 11.84
C ILE A 181 -19.45 3.27 12.11
N ILE A 182 -19.07 4.52 12.36
CA ILE A 182 -20.00 5.63 12.47
C ILE A 182 -19.79 6.53 11.26
N GLU A 183 -20.74 6.48 10.35
CA GLU A 183 -20.73 7.35 9.18
C GLU A 183 -21.33 8.72 9.53
N ILE A 184 -20.63 9.79 9.16
CA ILE A 184 -21.12 11.16 9.30
C ILE A 184 -21.45 11.76 7.91
N PRO A 185 -22.52 12.54 7.79
CA PRO A 185 -22.90 13.16 6.52
C PRO A 185 -21.90 14.25 6.13
N SER A 186 -21.80 14.47 4.82
CA SER A 186 -21.17 15.66 4.27
C SER A 186 -22.15 16.85 4.31
N ALA A 187 -21.61 18.06 4.52
CA ALA A 187 -22.34 19.30 4.34
C ALA A 187 -22.72 19.52 2.87
N ASN A 188 -23.59 20.50 2.59
CA ASN A 188 -24.09 20.79 1.25
C ASN A 188 -23.01 21.14 0.21
N ASP A 189 -21.85 21.57 0.67
CA ASP A 189 -20.68 21.92 -0.16
C ASP A 189 -19.67 20.75 -0.28
N GLY A 190 -20.00 19.58 0.25
CA GLY A 190 -19.18 18.37 0.21
C GLY A 190 -18.06 18.31 1.23
N ARG A 191 -18.01 19.25 2.19
CA ARG A 191 -17.10 19.24 3.33
C ARG A 191 -17.68 18.39 4.48
N ILE A 192 -16.88 18.18 5.53
CA ILE A 192 -17.35 17.52 6.76
C ILE A 192 -18.40 18.41 7.44
N ASP A 193 -19.49 17.80 7.88
CA ASP A 193 -20.41 18.45 8.81
C ASP A 193 -19.82 18.37 10.23
N LEU A 194 -19.23 19.48 10.71
CA LEU A 194 -18.60 19.54 12.03
C LEU A 194 -19.59 19.36 13.18
N ASP A 195 -20.85 19.75 13.02
CA ASP A 195 -21.86 19.55 14.07
C ASP A 195 -22.26 18.08 14.16
N ALA A 196 -22.37 17.39 13.03
CA ALA A 196 -22.52 15.94 13.00
C ALA A 196 -21.31 15.25 13.61
N LEU A 197 -20.08 15.71 13.31
CA LEU A 197 -18.85 15.18 13.91
C LEU A 197 -18.86 15.34 15.43
N ARG A 198 -19.14 16.54 15.96
CA ARG A 198 -19.24 16.78 17.42
C ARG A 198 -20.28 15.89 18.11
N SER A 199 -21.36 15.60 17.40
CA SER A 199 -22.43 14.73 17.93
C SER A 199 -22.04 13.25 17.93
N ALA A 200 -21.18 12.82 17.00
CA ALA A 200 -20.74 11.45 16.84
C ALA A 200 -19.53 11.06 17.70
N VAL A 201 -18.68 12.04 18.00
CA VAL A 201 -17.44 11.83 18.79
C VAL A 201 -17.76 11.68 20.27
N GLY A 202 -17.19 10.65 20.90
CA GLY A 202 -17.34 10.37 22.31
C GLY A 202 -16.12 9.64 22.90
N GLU A 203 -16.21 9.28 24.18
CA GLU A 203 -15.16 8.54 24.89
C GLU A 203 -14.87 7.16 24.27
N ASP A 204 -15.82 6.62 23.53
CA ASP A 204 -15.74 5.35 22.81
C ASP A 204 -15.17 5.49 21.38
N THR A 205 -14.81 6.70 20.96
CA THR A 205 -14.20 6.95 19.67
C THR A 205 -12.72 6.54 19.69
N ALA A 206 -12.34 5.59 18.84
CA ALA A 206 -10.95 5.17 18.65
C ALA A 206 -10.22 6.03 17.63
N ALA A 207 -10.87 6.30 16.50
CA ALA A 207 -10.25 7.06 15.41
C ALA A 207 -11.29 7.71 14.49
N MET A 208 -10.84 8.67 13.70
CA MET A 208 -11.50 9.14 12.49
C MET A 208 -10.62 8.84 11.28
N MET A 209 -11.20 8.26 10.21
CA MET A 209 -10.53 8.00 8.94
C MET A 209 -11.05 8.96 7.88
N ILE A 210 -10.15 9.73 7.27
CA ILE A 210 -10.53 10.73 6.27
C ILE A 210 -9.46 10.89 5.18
N THR A 211 -9.91 11.23 3.99
CA THR A 211 -9.08 11.65 2.85
C THR A 211 -9.18 13.16 2.70
N ASN A 212 -8.07 13.87 2.60
CA ASN A 212 -8.06 15.32 2.35
C ASN A 212 -7.03 15.70 1.25
N PRO A 213 -7.43 16.20 0.08
CA PRO A 213 -8.81 16.43 -0.37
C PRO A 213 -9.65 15.16 -0.41
N SER A 214 -10.97 15.32 -0.24
CA SER A 214 -11.93 14.20 -0.21
C SER A 214 -11.98 13.46 -1.56
N THR A 215 -12.69 12.33 -1.60
CA THR A 215 -12.94 11.58 -2.84
C THR A 215 -13.68 12.41 -3.89
N LEU A 216 -14.42 13.43 -3.47
CA LEU A 216 -15.07 14.42 -4.36
C LEU A 216 -14.10 15.49 -4.89
N GLY A 217 -12.85 15.51 -4.43
CA GLY A 217 -11.84 16.51 -4.79
C GLY A 217 -11.96 17.82 -3.99
N VAL A 218 -12.76 17.85 -2.93
CA VAL A 218 -12.94 19.02 -2.06
C VAL A 218 -11.91 19.00 -0.95
N PHE A 219 -11.14 20.08 -0.81
CA PHE A 219 -10.22 20.24 0.32
C PHE A 219 -11.01 20.66 1.58
N GLU A 220 -10.70 20.02 2.70
CA GLU A 220 -11.30 20.34 4.00
C GLU A 220 -10.44 21.38 4.74
N PRO A 221 -10.82 22.66 4.71
CA PRO A 221 -10.04 23.71 5.37
C PRO A 221 -10.17 23.67 6.90
N GLU A 222 -11.25 23.09 7.42
CA GLU A 222 -11.53 22.99 8.84
C GLU A 222 -10.97 21.69 9.46
N ILE A 223 -10.04 21.02 8.75
CA ILE A 223 -9.47 19.74 9.18
C ILE A 223 -8.76 19.82 10.54
N ALA A 224 -8.14 20.95 10.85
CA ALA A 224 -7.50 21.16 12.15
C ALA A 224 -8.53 21.17 13.30
N GLU A 225 -9.70 21.76 13.09
CA GLU A 225 -10.81 21.75 14.04
C GLU A 225 -11.39 20.33 14.18
N ALA A 226 -11.57 19.63 13.07
CA ALA A 226 -12.01 18.24 13.10
C ALA A 226 -11.03 17.35 13.90
N ALA A 227 -9.72 17.56 13.73
CA ALA A 227 -8.69 16.86 14.48
C ALA A 227 -8.76 17.18 15.97
N GLU A 228 -8.95 18.44 16.35
CA GLU A 228 -9.09 18.87 17.74
C GLU A 228 -10.32 18.23 18.42
N ILE A 229 -11.45 18.13 17.73
CA ILE A 229 -12.66 17.47 18.22
C ILE A 229 -12.36 16.00 18.56
N VAL A 230 -11.71 15.27 17.65
CA VAL A 230 -11.39 13.85 17.83
C VAL A 230 -10.33 13.65 18.92
N HIS A 231 -9.26 14.44 18.93
CA HIS A 231 -8.20 14.37 19.93
C HIS A 231 -8.69 14.73 21.34
N SER A 232 -9.57 15.71 21.47
CA SER A 232 -10.15 16.11 22.76
C SER A 232 -10.95 14.97 23.41
N ALA A 233 -11.51 14.08 22.62
CA ALA A 233 -12.16 12.87 23.09
C ALA A 233 -11.18 11.68 23.28
N GLY A 234 -9.90 11.86 22.95
CA GLY A 234 -8.84 10.83 23.04
C GLY A 234 -8.74 9.90 21.83
N GLY A 235 -9.48 10.15 20.75
CA GLY A 235 -9.37 9.43 19.49
C GLY A 235 -8.12 9.83 18.69
N GLN A 236 -7.84 9.12 17.61
CA GLN A 236 -6.70 9.36 16.71
C GLN A 236 -7.17 9.73 15.31
N MET A 237 -6.39 10.55 14.61
CA MET A 237 -6.68 10.97 13.24
C MET A 237 -5.87 10.14 12.23
N TYR A 238 -6.57 9.50 11.31
CA TYR A 238 -5.96 8.74 10.22
C TYR A 238 -6.20 9.43 8.87
N TYR A 239 -5.11 9.66 8.13
CA TYR A 239 -5.13 10.23 6.79
C TYR A 239 -5.05 9.14 5.72
N ASP A 240 -6.07 9.07 4.88
CA ASP A 240 -6.01 8.29 3.64
C ASP A 240 -5.20 9.06 2.59
N GLY A 241 -3.99 8.59 2.33
CA GLY A 241 -3.04 9.23 1.42
C GLY A 241 -3.28 8.97 -0.07
N ALA A 242 -4.46 8.47 -0.46
CA ALA A 242 -4.80 8.25 -1.87
C ALA A 242 -4.69 9.53 -2.71
N ASN A 243 -5.04 10.68 -2.13
CA ASN A 243 -5.01 11.99 -2.77
C ASN A 243 -3.80 12.85 -2.35
N PHE A 244 -2.75 12.25 -1.79
CA PHE A 244 -1.57 12.94 -1.28
C PHE A 244 -0.87 13.82 -2.34
N ASN A 245 -0.96 13.44 -3.62
CA ASN A 245 -0.44 14.23 -4.74
C ASN A 245 -1.01 15.66 -4.83
N ALA A 246 -2.24 15.89 -4.33
CA ALA A 246 -2.87 17.20 -4.36
C ALA A 246 -2.25 18.19 -3.37
N ILE A 247 -1.71 17.69 -2.24
CA ILE A 247 -1.18 18.52 -1.14
C ILE A 247 0.36 18.56 -1.09
N LEU A 248 1.04 17.62 -1.75
CA LEU A 248 2.49 17.49 -1.72
C LEU A 248 3.20 18.80 -2.06
N GLY A 249 4.10 19.24 -1.19
CA GLY A 249 4.82 20.51 -1.31
C GLY A 249 4.02 21.78 -0.98
N LYS A 250 2.75 21.63 -0.53
CA LYS A 250 1.89 22.74 -0.09
C LYS A 250 1.55 22.68 1.38
N THR A 251 1.20 21.52 1.85
CA THR A 251 0.96 21.17 3.27
C THR A 251 1.30 19.70 3.47
N ASP A 252 1.14 19.23 4.70
CA ASP A 252 1.39 17.83 5.05
C ASP A 252 0.38 17.35 6.11
N PRO A 253 0.13 16.03 6.19
CA PRO A 253 -0.78 15.45 7.18
C PRO A 253 -0.43 15.80 8.63
N GLY A 254 0.87 15.84 8.98
CA GLY A 254 1.30 16.18 10.33
C GLY A 254 0.83 17.57 10.78
N ARG A 255 0.93 18.57 9.89
CA ARG A 255 0.43 19.95 10.15
C ARG A 255 -1.09 20.04 10.21
N MET A 256 -1.78 19.15 9.54
CA MET A 256 -3.24 19.07 9.56
C MET A 256 -3.79 18.34 10.80
N GLY A 257 -2.93 17.83 11.68
CA GLY A 257 -3.32 17.16 12.92
C GLY A 257 -3.53 15.65 12.79
N PHE A 258 -2.97 15.01 11.77
CA PHE A 258 -3.07 13.55 11.61
C PHE A 258 -1.97 12.81 12.40
N ASP A 259 -2.36 11.66 12.97
CA ASP A 259 -1.49 10.78 13.77
C ASP A 259 -0.93 9.63 12.95
N ALA A 260 -1.65 9.22 11.93
CA ALA A 260 -1.25 8.16 11.01
C ALA A 260 -1.63 8.49 9.57
N VAL A 261 -0.83 8.04 8.64
CA VAL A 261 -1.06 8.20 7.18
C VAL A 261 -0.64 6.94 6.44
N HIS A 262 -1.39 6.54 5.43
CA HIS A 262 -0.84 5.62 4.44
C HIS A 262 -0.49 6.37 3.15
N TYR A 263 0.49 5.86 2.41
CA TYR A 263 0.90 6.41 1.13
C TYR A 263 0.58 5.42 0.01
N ASN A 264 0.02 5.92 -1.08
CA ASN A 264 -0.05 5.16 -2.32
C ASN A 264 1.11 5.60 -3.24
N LEU A 265 2.25 4.93 -3.16
CA LEU A 265 3.42 5.29 -3.98
C LEU A 265 3.10 5.16 -5.48
N HIS A 266 2.20 4.26 -5.83
CA HIS A 266 1.71 4.06 -7.19
C HIS A 266 0.72 5.14 -7.67
N LYS A 267 0.22 6.03 -6.79
CA LYS A 267 -0.64 7.16 -7.15
C LYS A 267 0.15 8.47 -7.19
N THR A 268 0.85 8.81 -6.12
CA THR A 268 1.57 10.07 -5.96
C THR A 268 2.99 10.03 -6.52
N PHE A 269 3.67 8.89 -6.40
CA PHE A 269 5.08 8.74 -6.78
C PHE A 269 5.24 7.87 -8.03
N SER A 270 6.48 7.66 -8.48
CA SER A 270 6.77 6.99 -9.76
C SER A 270 6.72 5.47 -9.70
N GLN A 271 5.98 4.88 -8.77
CA GLN A 271 5.79 3.44 -8.74
C GLN A 271 4.73 3.00 -9.76
N PRO A 272 4.95 1.91 -10.55
CA PRO A 272 3.91 1.33 -11.40
C PRO A 272 2.82 0.67 -10.58
N HIS A 273 1.64 0.45 -11.20
CA HIS A 273 0.48 -0.21 -10.56
C HIS A 273 0.57 -1.75 -10.56
N GLY A 274 1.66 -2.33 -11.07
CA GLY A 274 1.92 -3.77 -11.03
C GLY A 274 1.02 -4.64 -11.90
N GLY A 275 0.26 -4.05 -12.84
CA GLY A 275 -0.52 -4.80 -13.83
C GLY A 275 -1.75 -5.56 -13.31
N GLY A 276 -2.12 -5.41 -12.04
CA GLY A 276 -3.26 -6.15 -11.47
C GLY A 276 -3.50 -5.86 -9.99
N GLY A 277 -3.04 -4.71 -9.51
CA GLY A 277 -3.32 -4.23 -8.17
C GLY A 277 -2.15 -4.19 -7.17
N PRO A 278 -1.05 -4.96 -7.32
CA PRO A 278 0.07 -4.76 -6.41
C PRO A 278 0.65 -3.37 -6.66
N GLY A 279 0.62 -2.57 -5.63
CA GLY A 279 1.26 -1.27 -5.56
C GLY A 279 2.17 -1.28 -4.36
N SER A 280 2.12 -0.23 -3.54
CA SER A 280 2.63 -0.27 -2.18
C SER A 280 1.81 0.69 -1.31
N GLY A 281 1.82 0.45 -0.02
CA GLY A 281 1.07 1.22 0.94
C GLY A 281 1.85 1.47 2.23
N PRO A 282 3.06 2.05 2.17
CA PRO A 282 3.76 2.47 3.38
C PRO A 282 2.85 3.24 4.30
N ILE A 283 3.13 3.19 5.59
CA ILE A 283 2.46 4.02 6.58
C ILE A 283 3.46 4.86 7.35
N GLY A 284 3.06 6.10 7.64
CA GLY A 284 3.75 6.99 8.54
C GLY A 284 2.90 7.25 9.77
N VAL A 285 3.55 7.45 10.91
CA VAL A 285 2.86 7.69 12.18
C VAL A 285 3.60 8.74 12.99
N LYS A 286 2.86 9.37 13.93
CA LYS A 286 3.45 10.23 14.96
C LYS A 286 4.17 9.39 16.02
N GLU A 287 5.07 10.03 16.76
CA GLU A 287 5.97 9.39 17.73
C GLU A 287 5.25 8.44 18.69
N HIS A 288 4.10 8.84 19.22
CA HIS A 288 3.34 8.02 20.19
C HIS A 288 2.79 6.71 19.59
N LEU A 289 2.70 6.61 18.27
CA LEU A 289 2.30 5.39 17.55
C LEU A 289 3.50 4.58 17.01
N SER A 290 4.71 5.14 17.04
CA SER A 290 5.88 4.56 16.36
C SER A 290 6.22 3.14 16.82
N LYS A 291 6.08 2.86 18.12
CA LYS A 291 6.36 1.55 18.71
C LYS A 291 5.41 0.43 18.30
N PHE A 292 4.27 0.78 17.68
CA PHE A 292 3.28 -0.18 17.19
C PHE A 292 3.44 -0.50 15.70
N LEU A 293 4.41 0.13 15.03
CA LEU A 293 4.72 -0.20 13.65
C LEU A 293 5.17 -1.66 13.51
N PRO A 294 4.78 -2.36 12.43
CA PRO A 294 5.21 -3.73 12.19
C PRO A 294 6.73 -3.82 12.03
N SER A 295 7.32 -4.84 12.64
CA SER A 295 8.74 -5.15 12.56
C SER A 295 9.03 -6.18 11.46
N PRO A 296 10.25 -6.19 10.90
CA PRO A 296 11.39 -5.31 11.17
C PRO A 296 11.26 -3.95 10.49
N LEU A 297 11.90 -2.93 11.06
CA LEU A 297 12.14 -1.62 10.44
C LEU A 297 13.61 -1.52 10.04
N VAL A 298 13.91 -0.70 9.03
CA VAL A 298 15.30 -0.44 8.66
C VAL A 298 15.79 0.79 9.43
N ASN A 299 16.96 0.67 10.07
CA ASN A 299 17.56 1.75 10.83
C ASN A 299 19.08 1.84 10.56
N ARG A 300 19.69 2.99 10.87
CA ARG A 300 21.14 3.15 10.86
C ARG A 300 21.74 2.68 12.18
N LYS A 301 22.88 2.00 12.10
CA LYS A 301 23.64 1.54 13.25
C LYS A 301 25.13 1.68 12.97
N GLU A 302 25.89 2.08 13.98
CA GLU A 302 27.33 1.99 13.93
C GLU A 302 27.76 0.52 13.93
N LEU A 303 28.55 0.15 12.93
CA LEU A 303 29.10 -1.20 12.79
C LEU A 303 30.37 -1.37 13.65
N PRO A 304 30.76 -2.61 13.98
CA PRO A 304 32.00 -2.86 14.72
C PRO A 304 33.26 -2.30 14.06
N SER A 305 33.23 -2.03 12.77
CA SER A 305 34.30 -1.35 12.02
C SER A 305 34.38 0.15 12.28
N GLY A 306 33.41 0.75 12.96
CA GLY A 306 33.25 2.21 13.10
C GLY A 306 32.53 2.88 11.93
N ASP A 307 32.14 2.11 10.90
CA ASP A 307 31.32 2.61 9.79
C ASP A 307 29.84 2.66 10.19
N ILE A 308 29.08 3.46 9.46
CA ILE A 308 27.63 3.49 9.61
C ILE A 308 27.01 2.53 8.59
N GLY A 309 26.37 1.49 9.06
CA GLY A 309 25.58 0.55 8.25
C GLY A 309 24.08 0.69 8.46
N THR A 310 23.31 0.02 7.64
CA THR A 310 21.86 -0.12 7.79
C THR A 310 21.52 -1.54 8.21
N VAL A 311 20.60 -1.68 9.15
CA VAL A 311 20.18 -2.98 9.70
C VAL A 311 18.66 -3.03 9.75
N ALA A 312 18.11 -4.23 9.58
CA ALA A 312 16.70 -4.48 9.90
C ALA A 312 16.57 -4.73 11.41
N VAL A 313 15.79 -3.90 12.09
CA VAL A 313 15.62 -3.99 13.55
C VAL A 313 14.18 -4.22 13.95
N SER A 314 13.98 -5.06 14.98
CA SER A 314 12.71 -5.09 15.68
C SER A 314 12.64 -3.91 16.67
N TYR A 315 11.45 -3.45 16.97
CA TYR A 315 11.23 -2.32 17.88
C TYR A 315 11.88 -2.49 19.27
N THR A 316 12.00 -3.73 19.75
CA THR A 316 12.65 -4.05 21.02
C THR A 316 14.14 -3.66 21.05
N HIS A 317 14.82 -3.58 19.92
CA HIS A 317 16.21 -3.15 19.83
C HIS A 317 16.37 -1.61 19.81
N LEU A 318 15.37 -0.87 19.35
CA LEU A 318 15.40 0.60 19.35
C LEU A 318 15.38 1.17 20.77
N ARG A 319 14.62 0.57 21.69
CA ARG A 319 14.56 1.01 23.12
C ARG A 319 15.85 0.79 23.90
N ALA A 320 16.69 -0.16 23.53
CA ALA A 320 17.91 -0.47 24.26
C ALA A 320 19.03 0.57 24.10
N HIS A 321 18.92 1.48 23.13
CA HIS A 321 19.92 2.49 22.82
C HIS A 321 19.57 3.91 23.30
N GLU A 322 18.32 4.18 23.67
CA GLU A 322 17.89 5.49 24.19
C GLU A 322 18.14 5.65 25.70
N THR A 323 18.65 4.62 26.39
CA THR A 323 18.88 4.60 27.83
C THR A 323 20.35 4.48 28.24
N GLN A 324 21.29 4.87 27.36
CA GLN A 324 22.71 4.99 27.76
C GLN A 324 23.25 6.38 27.57
#